data_89094773f57e2bbc3d9971dfd7a56deb
#
_entry.id   89094773f57e2bbc3d9971dfd7a56deb
#
_cell.length_a   1.000
_cell.length_b   1.000
_cell.length_c   1.000
_cell.angle_alpha   90.00
_cell.angle_beta   90.00
_cell.angle_gamma   90.00
#
_symmetry.space_group_name_H-M   'P 1'
#
loop_
_entity.id
_entity.type
_entity.pdbx_description
1 polymer ?
#
loop_
_entity_poly.entity_id
_entity_poly.type
_entity_poly.pdbx_seq_one_letter_code
_entity_poly.pdbx_strand_id
1 'polypeptide(L)'
;MKLVKDNDNKILEQNKVSDKEAEDAFRTILSWMGEDPNREGLLETPKRVTKAFKEYFKGYKEDPNKILEKTFGDVEGYDDMVVQKNISIQSHCEHHMAPIIGKAHVAYIPNQRVVGLSKIARVVEVFSKRLQTQERLTVQIAKTLMESLDAKGVAVTIDSTHHCMTMRGIKKEQATTVTNFYLGQFKDDLSFQN
;
A
#
# COMPACT_ATOMS: atom_id res chain seq x y z
N MET A 1 9.30 18.03 -15.51
CA MET A 1 8.22 17.60 -14.60
C MET A 1 8.81 17.56 -13.20
N LYS A 2 8.39 18.42 -12.26
CA LYS A 2 8.96 18.44 -10.89
C LYS A 2 8.52 17.18 -10.17
N LEU A 3 9.50 16.36 -9.77
CA LEU A 3 9.31 15.20 -8.90
C LEU A 3 8.56 15.66 -7.63
N VAL A 4 7.42 15.07 -7.37
CA VAL A 4 6.78 15.17 -6.06
C VAL A 4 7.69 14.39 -5.12
N LYS A 5 8.54 15.08 -4.39
CA LYS A 5 9.31 14.48 -3.31
C LYS A 5 8.31 13.95 -2.29
N ASP A 6 8.37 12.66 -2.04
CA ASP A 6 7.56 11.99 -1.04
C ASP A 6 7.86 12.66 0.33
N ASN A 7 6.93 13.50 0.79
CA ASN A 7 7.04 14.16 2.09
C ASN A 7 6.83 13.18 3.26
N ASP A 8 6.49 11.93 2.96
CA ASP A 8 6.15 10.92 3.96
C ASP A 8 7.33 10.54 4.87
N ASN A 9 8.57 10.64 4.38
CA ASN A 9 9.75 10.34 5.19
C ASN A 9 10.14 11.45 6.19
N LYS A 10 9.67 12.68 6.02
CA LYS A 10 9.98 13.80 6.95
C LYS A 10 9.09 13.81 8.20
N ILE A 11 7.92 13.18 8.13
CA ILE A 11 6.95 13.20 9.25
C ILE A 11 7.41 12.29 10.40
N LEU A 12 8.19 11.24 10.11
CA LEU A 12 8.58 10.24 11.10
C LEU A 12 9.67 10.70 12.10
N GLU A 13 10.41 11.78 11.79
CA GLU A 13 11.45 12.28 12.69
C GLU A 13 10.94 13.28 13.74
N GLN A 14 9.74 13.85 13.58
CA GLN A 14 9.31 15.01 14.37
C GLN A 14 8.36 14.70 15.54
N ASN A 15 7.69 13.54 15.60
CA ASN A 15 6.76 13.23 16.71
C ASN A 15 7.07 11.85 17.31
N LYS A 16 7.89 11.84 18.34
CA LYS A 16 8.13 10.64 19.16
C LYS A 16 7.00 10.48 20.19
N VAL A 17 5.80 10.16 19.73
CA VAL A 17 4.72 9.71 20.62
C VAL A 17 5.07 8.33 21.14
N SER A 18 5.05 8.14 22.45
CA SER A 18 5.31 6.86 23.09
C SER A 18 4.13 5.89 22.93
N ASP A 19 4.41 4.60 23.10
CA ASP A 19 3.35 3.58 23.12
C ASP A 19 2.33 3.86 24.21
N LYS A 20 2.79 4.34 25.37
CA LYS A 20 1.91 4.68 26.49
C LYS A 20 0.93 5.80 26.14
N GLU A 21 1.40 6.86 25.49
CA GLU A 21 0.53 7.94 25.04
C GLU A 21 -0.49 7.47 24.00
N ALA A 22 -0.09 6.56 23.08
CA ALA A 22 -1.01 5.95 22.11
C ALA A 22 -2.05 5.05 22.82
N GLU A 23 -1.65 4.23 23.80
CA GLU A 23 -2.55 3.41 24.58
C GLU A 23 -3.56 4.26 25.37
N ASP A 24 -3.13 5.36 25.97
CA ASP A 24 -4.01 6.29 26.70
C ASP A 24 -5.02 6.98 25.76
N ALA A 25 -4.61 7.31 24.53
CA ALA A 25 -5.51 7.82 23.50
C ALA A 25 -6.59 6.78 23.11
N PHE A 26 -6.22 5.50 22.96
CA PHE A 26 -7.22 4.44 22.71
C PHE A 26 -8.15 4.22 23.90
N ARG A 27 -7.67 4.34 25.11
CA ARG A 27 -8.53 4.30 26.32
C ARG A 27 -9.55 5.43 26.31
N THR A 28 -9.13 6.64 25.93
CA THR A 28 -10.03 7.79 25.77
C THR A 28 -11.07 7.53 24.69
N ILE A 29 -10.68 6.94 23.54
CA ILE A 29 -11.61 6.61 22.45
C ILE A 29 -12.64 5.58 22.91
N LEU A 30 -12.25 4.55 23.68
CA LEU A 30 -13.19 3.56 24.22
C LEU A 30 -14.26 4.23 25.11
N SER A 31 -13.83 5.13 26.02
CA SER A 31 -14.77 5.89 26.86
C SER A 31 -15.69 6.79 26.03
N TRP A 32 -15.13 7.46 25.00
CA TRP A 32 -15.91 8.33 24.11
C TRP A 32 -16.99 7.55 23.33
N MET A 33 -16.71 6.29 22.94
CA MET A 33 -17.69 5.41 22.29
C MET A 33 -18.80 4.91 23.24
N GLY A 34 -18.66 5.17 24.57
CA GLY A 34 -19.62 4.73 25.58
C GLY A 34 -19.25 3.40 26.27
N GLU A 35 -18.04 2.89 26.05
CA GLU A 35 -17.55 1.68 26.71
C GLU A 35 -16.84 1.98 28.03
N ASP A 36 -16.85 1.00 28.95
CA ASP A 36 -16.00 1.03 30.16
C ASP A 36 -14.62 0.41 29.84
N PRO A 37 -13.57 1.22 29.71
CA PRO A 37 -12.23 0.71 29.40
C PRO A 37 -11.63 -0.13 30.53
N ASN A 38 -12.25 -0.17 31.72
CA ASN A 38 -11.78 -0.93 32.88
C ASN A 38 -12.46 -2.30 33.02
N ARG A 39 -13.50 -2.60 32.23
CA ARG A 39 -14.09 -3.94 32.24
C ARG A 39 -13.07 -4.98 31.72
N GLU A 40 -13.14 -6.19 32.27
CA GLU A 40 -12.19 -7.28 32.04
C GLU A 40 -11.82 -7.48 30.56
N GLY A 41 -12.81 -7.52 29.66
CA GLY A 41 -12.58 -7.73 28.22
C GLY A 41 -11.85 -6.59 27.51
N LEU A 42 -11.76 -5.38 28.07
CA LEU A 42 -11.15 -4.20 27.48
C LEU A 42 -9.84 -3.74 28.15
N LEU A 43 -9.45 -4.32 29.29
CA LEU A 43 -8.23 -3.92 29.99
C LEU A 43 -6.98 -3.91 29.09
N GLU A 44 -6.82 -4.95 28.26
CA GLU A 44 -5.69 -5.10 27.37
C GLU A 44 -5.92 -4.50 25.97
N THR A 45 -7.13 -4.01 25.67
CA THR A 45 -7.48 -3.53 24.32
C THR A 45 -6.61 -2.36 23.86
N PRO A 46 -6.32 -1.32 24.66
CA PRO A 46 -5.45 -0.23 24.22
C PRO A 46 -4.08 -0.72 23.76
N LYS A 47 -3.45 -1.62 24.51
CA LYS A 47 -2.16 -2.23 24.18
C LYS A 47 -2.24 -3.08 22.91
N ARG A 48 -3.30 -3.89 22.77
CA ARG A 48 -3.50 -4.75 21.57
C ARG A 48 -3.72 -3.91 20.34
N VAL A 49 -4.50 -2.83 20.41
CA VAL A 49 -4.74 -1.93 19.27
C VAL A 49 -3.46 -1.19 18.88
N THR A 50 -2.71 -0.67 19.84
CA THR A 50 -1.41 -0.02 19.57
C THR A 50 -0.45 -0.96 18.86
N LYS A 51 -0.37 -2.23 19.29
CA LYS A 51 0.45 -3.26 18.62
C LYS A 51 -0.05 -3.55 17.22
N ALA A 52 -1.36 -3.73 17.03
CA ALA A 52 -1.95 -3.98 15.71
C ALA A 52 -1.70 -2.82 14.73
N PHE A 53 -1.80 -1.57 15.19
CA PHE A 53 -1.55 -0.40 14.35
C PHE A 53 -0.09 -0.29 13.92
N LYS A 54 0.87 -0.69 14.76
CA LYS A 54 2.27 -0.79 14.35
C LYS A 54 2.47 -1.78 13.20
N GLU A 55 1.70 -2.86 13.18
CA GLU A 55 1.72 -3.86 12.13
C GLU A 55 1.00 -3.37 10.87
N TYR A 56 -0.20 -2.77 11.02
CA TYR A 56 -0.97 -2.23 9.91
C TYR A 56 -0.24 -1.10 9.18
N PHE A 57 0.54 -0.31 9.90
CA PHE A 57 1.23 0.87 9.37
C PHE A 57 2.76 0.75 9.33
N LYS A 58 3.28 -0.50 9.34
CA LYS A 58 4.74 -0.74 9.27
C LYS A 58 5.41 -0.16 8.02
N GLY A 59 4.65 -0.02 6.93
CA GLY A 59 5.14 0.49 5.65
C GLY A 59 5.70 1.91 5.69
N TYR A 60 5.34 2.71 6.72
CA TYR A 60 5.97 4.02 6.93
C TYR A 60 7.44 3.93 7.37
N LYS A 61 7.88 2.76 7.88
CA LYS A 61 9.25 2.52 8.33
C LYS A 61 10.09 1.77 7.30
N GLU A 62 9.51 1.42 6.16
CA GLU A 62 10.15 0.63 5.11
C GLU A 62 10.40 1.48 3.86
N ASP A 63 11.57 1.31 3.25
CA ASP A 63 11.95 1.97 2.00
C ASP A 63 11.73 1.02 0.82
N PRO A 64 10.75 1.28 -0.05
CA PRO A 64 10.45 0.42 -1.19
C PRO A 64 11.60 0.38 -2.21
N ASN A 65 12.43 1.43 -2.32
CA ASN A 65 13.54 1.46 -3.26
C ASN A 65 14.64 0.47 -2.84
N LYS A 66 14.94 0.37 -1.54
CA LYS A 66 15.90 -0.62 -1.01
C LYS A 66 15.49 -2.06 -1.30
N ILE A 67 14.18 -2.33 -1.39
CA ILE A 67 13.66 -3.66 -1.75
C ILE A 67 14.06 -4.02 -3.18
N LEU A 68 14.09 -3.05 -4.08
CA LEU A 68 14.33 -3.23 -5.51
C LEU A 68 15.82 -3.17 -5.92
N GLU A 69 16.74 -2.84 -5.02
CA GLU A 69 18.18 -2.73 -5.32
C GLU A 69 18.80 -4.02 -5.90
N LYS A 70 18.31 -5.19 -5.47
CA LYS A 70 18.79 -6.48 -6.00
C LYS A 70 18.01 -6.87 -7.25
N THR A 71 18.63 -6.74 -8.39
CA THR A 71 18.14 -7.16 -9.70
C THR A 71 19.08 -8.20 -10.33
N PHE A 72 18.58 -8.87 -11.36
CA PHE A 72 19.32 -9.89 -12.12
C PHE A 72 19.47 -9.43 -13.57
N GLY A 73 20.69 -9.50 -14.11
CA GLY A 73 20.99 -9.10 -15.51
C GLY A 73 21.06 -10.27 -16.48
N ASP A 74 21.25 -11.48 -15.97
CA ASP A 74 21.32 -12.69 -16.81
C ASP A 74 19.93 -13.33 -16.91
N VAL A 75 19.24 -12.99 -17.96
CA VAL A 75 17.86 -13.47 -18.28
C VAL A 75 17.77 -14.04 -19.68
N GLU A 76 18.91 -14.45 -20.26
CA GLU A 76 19.00 -15.10 -21.57
C GLU A 76 18.28 -14.31 -22.70
N GLY A 77 18.29 -12.98 -22.60
CA GLY A 77 17.67 -12.10 -23.60
C GLY A 77 16.14 -11.92 -23.43
N TYR A 78 15.55 -12.32 -22.30
CA TYR A 78 14.14 -12.06 -22.05
C TYR A 78 13.87 -10.54 -21.94
N ASP A 79 13.08 -10.02 -22.87
CA ASP A 79 12.73 -8.59 -22.99
C ASP A 79 11.22 -8.34 -23.07
N ASP A 80 10.42 -9.37 -22.87
CA ASP A 80 8.96 -9.31 -22.91
C ASP A 80 8.37 -8.95 -21.54
N MET A 81 7.05 -8.77 -21.49
CA MET A 81 6.30 -8.37 -20.31
C MET A 81 6.31 -9.44 -19.22
N VAL A 82 6.66 -9.04 -18.01
CA VAL A 82 6.48 -9.85 -16.80
C VAL A 82 5.21 -9.41 -16.06
N VAL A 83 4.29 -10.33 -15.81
CA VAL A 83 3.03 -10.06 -15.11
C VAL A 83 2.94 -10.85 -13.82
N GLN A 84 2.71 -10.16 -12.72
CA GLN A 84 2.39 -10.77 -11.42
C GLN A 84 0.96 -10.42 -11.02
N LYS A 85 0.10 -11.44 -10.94
CA LYS A 85 -1.32 -11.29 -10.66
C LYS A 85 -1.68 -11.70 -9.23
N ASN A 86 -2.82 -11.18 -8.74
CA ASN A 86 -3.42 -11.57 -7.47
C ASN A 86 -2.54 -11.30 -6.23
N ILE A 87 -1.74 -10.25 -6.26
CA ILE A 87 -1.00 -9.81 -5.07
C ILE A 87 -2.00 -9.24 -4.07
N SER A 88 -2.07 -9.84 -2.89
CA SER A 88 -3.03 -9.42 -1.84
C SER A 88 -2.76 -7.99 -1.38
N ILE A 89 -3.83 -7.19 -1.29
CA ILE A 89 -3.83 -5.85 -0.70
C ILE A 89 -4.59 -5.89 0.61
N GLN A 90 -3.96 -5.40 1.65
CA GLN A 90 -4.52 -5.13 2.97
C GLN A 90 -4.05 -3.75 3.39
N SER A 91 -4.87 -2.73 3.14
CA SER A 91 -4.57 -1.32 3.39
C SER A 91 -5.66 -0.68 4.25
N HIS A 92 -5.51 0.60 4.55
CA HIS A 92 -6.48 1.38 5.32
C HIS A 92 -6.73 2.72 4.65
N CYS A 93 -8.01 3.06 4.51
CA CYS A 93 -8.45 4.34 3.97
C CYS A 93 -7.97 5.49 4.86
N GLU A 94 -7.32 6.50 4.29
CA GLU A 94 -6.79 7.64 5.05
C GLU A 94 -7.90 8.51 5.67
N HIS A 95 -9.13 8.48 5.12
CA HIS A 95 -10.25 9.29 5.60
C HIS A 95 -10.94 8.72 6.84
N HIS A 96 -10.97 7.39 7.00
CA HIS A 96 -11.75 6.74 8.06
C HIS A 96 -10.96 5.66 8.81
N MET A 97 -9.70 5.40 8.45
CA MET A 97 -8.88 4.29 8.94
C MET A 97 -9.56 2.91 8.79
N ALA A 98 -10.58 2.82 7.94
CA ALA A 98 -11.28 1.57 7.65
C ALA A 98 -10.48 0.73 6.65
N PRO A 99 -10.55 -0.62 6.72
CA PRO A 99 -9.79 -1.48 5.83
C PRO A 99 -10.15 -1.30 4.36
N ILE A 100 -9.13 -1.46 3.51
CA ILE A 100 -9.23 -1.63 2.06
C ILE A 100 -8.65 -3.02 1.77
N ILE A 101 -9.47 -3.94 1.28
CA ILE A 101 -9.09 -5.33 1.03
C ILE A 101 -9.27 -5.63 -0.45
N GLY A 102 -8.24 -6.17 -1.08
CA GLY A 102 -8.32 -6.46 -2.51
C GLY A 102 -7.08 -7.15 -3.08
N LYS A 103 -6.86 -6.93 -4.36
CA LYS A 103 -5.77 -7.51 -5.12
C LYS A 103 -5.13 -6.47 -6.02
N ALA A 104 -3.81 -6.55 -6.15
CA ALA A 104 -3.06 -5.83 -7.17
C ALA A 104 -2.60 -6.78 -8.28
N HIS A 105 -2.57 -6.28 -9.47
CA HIS A 105 -1.94 -6.88 -10.64
C HIS A 105 -0.88 -5.92 -11.12
N VAL A 106 0.34 -6.40 -11.27
CA VAL A 106 1.50 -5.59 -11.66
C VAL A 106 2.14 -6.21 -12.89
N ALA A 107 2.33 -5.41 -13.93
CA ALA A 107 3.10 -5.77 -15.10
C ALA A 107 4.25 -4.79 -15.29
N TYR A 108 5.40 -5.29 -15.76
CA TYR A 108 6.49 -4.43 -16.21
C TYR A 108 7.20 -5.05 -17.40
N ILE A 109 7.77 -4.19 -18.25
CA ILE A 109 8.62 -4.58 -19.37
C ILE A 109 10.05 -4.24 -18.97
N PRO A 110 10.94 -5.24 -18.78
CA PRO A 110 12.31 -4.99 -18.39
C PRO A 110 13.08 -4.24 -19.47
N ASN A 111 14.05 -3.42 -19.08
CA ASN A 111 15.01 -2.84 -20.01
C ASN A 111 16.22 -3.78 -20.19
N GLN A 112 17.00 -3.98 -19.12
CA GLN A 112 18.17 -4.86 -19.16
C GLN A 112 18.24 -5.82 -17.96
N ARG A 113 17.36 -5.59 -16.96
CA ARG A 113 17.40 -6.31 -15.70
C ARG A 113 16.00 -6.69 -15.27
N VAL A 114 15.88 -7.84 -14.66
CA VAL A 114 14.65 -8.29 -14.00
C VAL A 114 14.80 -8.26 -12.49
N VAL A 115 13.68 -8.17 -11.82
CA VAL A 115 13.61 -8.21 -10.36
C VAL A 115 12.98 -9.51 -9.88
N GLY A 116 13.42 -10.00 -8.73
CA GLY A 116 12.80 -11.18 -8.13
C GLY A 116 11.32 -10.94 -7.83
N LEU A 117 10.45 -11.88 -8.22
CA LEU A 117 8.99 -11.77 -8.13
C LEU A 117 8.51 -11.38 -6.72
N SER A 118 9.14 -11.92 -5.67
CA SER A 118 8.84 -11.57 -4.28
C SER A 118 9.07 -10.09 -3.94
N LYS A 119 9.94 -9.40 -4.69
CA LYS A 119 10.23 -7.98 -4.49
C LYS A 119 9.08 -7.09 -4.91
N ILE A 120 8.41 -7.43 -6.02
CA ILE A 120 7.21 -6.73 -6.49
C ILE A 120 6.12 -6.81 -5.43
N ALA A 121 5.84 -8.01 -4.92
CA ALA A 121 4.84 -8.21 -3.87
C ALA A 121 5.18 -7.43 -2.59
N ARG A 122 6.47 -7.35 -2.22
CA ARG A 122 6.92 -6.55 -1.05
C ARG A 122 6.73 -5.05 -1.26
N VAL A 123 6.98 -4.52 -2.45
CA VAL A 123 6.72 -3.09 -2.77
C VAL A 123 5.23 -2.79 -2.63
N VAL A 124 4.35 -3.66 -3.16
CA VAL A 124 2.90 -3.56 -2.97
C VAL A 124 2.55 -3.56 -1.47
N GLU A 125 3.15 -4.45 -0.68
CA GLU A 125 2.92 -4.53 0.76
C GLU A 125 3.35 -3.25 1.48
N VAL A 126 4.56 -2.72 1.22
CA VAL A 126 5.06 -1.49 1.86
C VAL A 126 4.11 -0.32 1.67
N PHE A 127 3.62 -0.11 0.45
CA PHE A 127 2.67 0.96 0.21
C PHE A 127 1.26 0.66 0.75
N SER A 128 0.83 -0.60 0.75
CA SER A 128 -0.45 -1.01 1.34
C SER A 128 -0.47 -0.81 2.86
N LYS A 129 0.65 -1.01 3.55
CA LYS A 129 0.78 -0.82 5.01
C LYS A 129 0.98 0.64 5.42
N ARG A 130 0.22 1.54 4.78
CA ARG A 130 0.12 2.98 5.05
C ARG A 130 -1.34 3.42 5.01
N LEU A 131 -1.65 4.63 5.47
CA LEU A 131 -2.93 5.26 5.19
C LEU A 131 -2.98 5.71 3.73
N GLN A 132 -4.00 5.28 2.97
CA GLN A 132 -4.02 5.43 1.53
C GLN A 132 -5.39 5.91 0.99
N THR A 133 -5.33 6.57 -0.17
CA THR A 133 -6.38 6.45 -1.19
C THR A 133 -5.94 5.39 -2.20
N GLN A 134 -6.88 4.72 -2.85
CA GLN A 134 -6.55 3.66 -3.81
C GLN A 134 -5.78 4.21 -5.01
N GLU A 135 -6.14 5.39 -5.47
CA GLU A 135 -5.49 6.09 -6.59
C GLU A 135 -4.01 6.37 -6.27
N ARG A 136 -3.74 6.91 -5.07
CA ARG A 136 -2.38 7.19 -4.62
C ARG A 136 -1.57 5.90 -4.48
N LEU A 137 -2.14 4.86 -3.91
CA LEU A 137 -1.51 3.54 -3.78
C LEU A 137 -1.08 2.99 -5.15
N THR A 138 -1.99 3.02 -6.12
CA THR A 138 -1.73 2.56 -7.50
C THR A 138 -0.58 3.32 -8.15
N VAL A 139 -0.59 4.64 -8.04
CA VAL A 139 0.44 5.53 -8.60
C VAL A 139 1.80 5.33 -7.93
N GLN A 140 1.85 5.20 -6.60
CA GLN A 140 3.10 5.01 -5.85
C GLN A 140 3.78 3.71 -6.24
N ILE A 141 3.04 2.60 -6.33
CA ILE A 141 3.58 1.31 -6.77
C ILE A 141 4.17 1.43 -8.17
N ALA A 142 3.41 1.96 -9.13
CA ALA A 142 3.83 2.06 -10.53
C ALA A 142 5.09 2.92 -10.70
N LYS A 143 5.12 4.10 -10.08
CA LYS A 143 6.27 5.02 -10.18
C LYS A 143 7.53 4.43 -9.57
N THR A 144 7.42 3.81 -8.39
CA THR A 144 8.57 3.18 -7.73
C THR A 144 9.16 2.06 -8.57
N LEU A 145 8.32 1.21 -9.17
CA LEU A 145 8.80 0.15 -10.07
C LEU A 145 9.45 0.72 -11.33
N MET A 146 8.83 1.74 -11.95
CA MET A 146 9.35 2.38 -13.15
C MET A 146 10.73 2.99 -12.92
N GLU A 147 10.89 3.74 -11.83
CA GLU A 147 12.12 4.45 -11.51
C GLU A 147 13.24 3.50 -11.02
N SER A 148 12.90 2.57 -10.11
CA SER A 148 13.92 1.70 -9.50
C SER A 148 14.40 0.58 -10.41
N LEU A 149 13.58 0.15 -11.38
CA LEU A 149 13.94 -0.92 -12.33
C LEU A 149 14.42 -0.37 -13.67
N ASP A 150 14.36 0.94 -13.89
CA ASP A 150 14.59 1.54 -15.21
C ASP A 150 13.78 0.80 -16.29
N ALA A 151 12.51 0.49 -15.99
CA ALA A 151 11.68 -0.34 -16.85
C ALA A 151 11.24 0.42 -18.10
N LYS A 152 11.04 -0.28 -19.23
CA LYS A 152 10.47 0.30 -20.47
C LYS A 152 9.00 0.67 -20.31
N GLY A 153 8.29 -0.01 -19.41
CA GLY A 153 6.89 0.25 -19.08
C GLY A 153 6.48 -0.44 -17.78
N VAL A 154 5.51 0.14 -17.10
CA VAL A 154 4.87 -0.43 -15.89
C VAL A 154 3.37 -0.21 -15.98
N ALA A 155 2.60 -1.24 -15.62
CA ALA A 155 1.16 -1.17 -15.45
C ALA A 155 0.79 -1.72 -14.07
N VAL A 156 -0.09 -1.01 -13.37
CA VAL A 156 -0.63 -1.45 -12.07
C VAL A 156 -2.14 -1.32 -12.11
N THR A 157 -2.82 -2.42 -11.78
CA THR A 157 -4.27 -2.46 -11.56
C THR A 157 -4.54 -2.91 -10.14
N ILE A 158 -5.42 -2.20 -9.43
CA ILE A 158 -5.90 -2.58 -8.11
C ILE A 158 -7.42 -2.72 -8.16
N ASP A 159 -7.93 -3.86 -7.71
CA ASP A 159 -9.35 -4.11 -7.48
C ASP A 159 -9.56 -4.38 -5.99
N SER A 160 -10.35 -3.55 -5.33
CA SER A 160 -10.53 -3.66 -3.88
C SER A 160 -11.90 -3.21 -3.39
N THR A 161 -12.26 -3.72 -2.21
CA THR A 161 -13.44 -3.35 -1.43
C THR A 161 -13.03 -2.36 -0.34
N HIS A 162 -13.76 -1.26 -0.22
CA HIS A 162 -13.55 -0.23 0.78
C HIS A 162 -14.54 -0.37 1.93
N HIS A 163 -14.09 -0.78 3.10
CA HIS A 163 -14.96 -1.00 4.26
C HIS A 163 -15.58 0.31 4.80
N CYS A 164 -15.02 1.45 4.50
CA CYS A 164 -15.66 2.74 4.77
C CYS A 164 -16.95 2.97 3.95
N MET A 165 -17.16 2.22 2.86
CA MET A 165 -18.37 2.24 2.03
C MET A 165 -19.31 1.07 2.33
N THR A 166 -18.78 -0.08 2.75
CA THR A 166 -19.58 -1.30 2.97
C THR A 166 -20.18 -1.35 4.37
N MET A 167 -19.39 -1.04 5.41
CA MET A 167 -19.80 -1.19 6.82
C MET A 167 -20.49 0.05 7.40
N ARG A 168 -20.40 1.19 6.75
CA ARG A 168 -20.98 2.47 7.17
C ARG A 168 -21.33 3.33 5.96
N GLY A 169 -21.88 4.55 6.19
CA GLY A 169 -22.22 5.50 5.15
C GLY A 169 -23.26 4.95 4.18
N ILE A 170 -22.89 4.79 2.92
CA ILE A 170 -23.81 4.35 1.85
C ILE A 170 -24.12 2.85 1.85
N LYS A 171 -23.41 2.05 2.65
CA LYS A 171 -23.63 0.60 2.85
C LYS A 171 -23.77 -0.20 1.54
N LYS A 172 -22.82 -0.03 0.63
CA LYS A 172 -22.75 -0.77 -0.65
C LYS A 172 -21.79 -1.95 -0.52
N GLU A 173 -22.32 -3.07 -0.02
CA GLU A 173 -21.54 -4.25 0.38
C GLU A 173 -20.81 -4.92 -0.79
N GLN A 174 -21.40 -4.93 -1.98
CA GLN A 174 -20.86 -5.59 -3.17
C GLN A 174 -20.04 -4.65 -4.07
N ALA A 175 -19.94 -3.35 -3.73
CA ALA A 175 -19.21 -2.41 -4.54
C ALA A 175 -17.70 -2.64 -4.41
N THR A 176 -17.02 -2.82 -5.53
CA THR A 176 -15.56 -2.79 -5.63
C THR A 176 -15.11 -1.55 -6.41
N THR A 177 -13.88 -1.16 -6.22
CA THR A 177 -13.25 -0.04 -6.94
C THR A 177 -12.05 -0.58 -7.69
N VAL A 178 -11.98 -0.28 -8.99
CA VAL A 178 -10.82 -0.62 -9.82
C VAL A 178 -10.07 0.66 -10.17
N THR A 179 -8.76 0.67 -9.94
CA THR A 179 -7.86 1.75 -10.36
C THR A 179 -6.74 1.19 -11.22
N ASN A 180 -6.41 1.90 -12.31
CA ASN A 180 -5.35 1.55 -13.23
C ASN A 180 -4.37 2.70 -13.35
N PHE A 181 -3.08 2.38 -13.49
CA PHE A 181 -2.07 3.38 -13.81
C PHE A 181 -0.99 2.78 -14.72
N TYR A 182 -0.71 3.45 -15.82
CA TYR A 182 0.18 3.01 -16.90
C TYR A 182 1.32 4.00 -17.08
N LEU A 183 2.54 3.50 -17.28
CA LEU A 183 3.76 4.28 -17.54
C LEU A 183 4.55 3.66 -18.70
N GLY A 184 5.30 4.51 -19.43
CA GLY A 184 6.13 4.09 -20.55
C GLY A 184 5.30 3.40 -21.63
N GLN A 185 5.79 2.28 -22.19
CA GLN A 185 5.16 1.58 -23.31
C GLN A 185 3.69 1.21 -23.05
N PHE A 186 3.30 0.89 -21.82
CA PHE A 186 1.89 0.60 -21.50
C PHE A 186 0.98 1.82 -21.63
N LYS A 187 1.52 3.02 -21.54
CA LYS A 187 0.76 4.26 -21.72
C LYS A 187 0.71 4.67 -23.20
N ASP A 188 1.81 4.44 -23.91
CA ASP A 188 2.00 4.94 -25.27
C ASP A 188 1.36 4.00 -26.32
N ASP A 189 1.25 2.72 -26.02
CA ASP A 189 0.64 1.70 -26.88
C ASP A 189 -0.68 1.19 -26.29
N LEU A 190 -1.79 1.58 -26.91
CA LEU A 190 -3.15 1.21 -26.47
C LEU A 190 -3.45 -0.29 -26.59
N SER A 191 -2.67 -1.06 -27.38
CA SER A 191 -2.84 -2.51 -27.49
C SER A 191 -2.61 -3.25 -26.16
N PHE A 192 -1.82 -2.67 -25.27
CA PHE A 192 -1.59 -3.21 -23.92
C PHE A 192 -2.70 -2.89 -22.91
N GLN A 193 -3.66 -2.05 -23.26
CA GLN A 193 -4.72 -1.59 -22.34
C GLN A 193 -6.04 -2.37 -22.50
N ASN A 194 -6.10 -3.30 -23.45
CA ASN A 194 -7.23 -4.20 -23.72
C ASN A 194 -6.98 -5.62 -23.10
#